data_0441fb9b45d06edda52bda617f6281f3
#
_entry.id   0441fb9b45d06edda52bda617f6281f3
#
_cell.length_a   1.000
_cell.length_b   1.000
_cell.length_c   1.000
_cell.angle_alpha   90.00
_cell.angle_beta   90.00
_cell.angle_gamma   90.00
#
_symmetry.space_group_name_H-M   'P 1'
#
loop_
_entity.id
_entity.type
_entity.pdbx_description
1 polymer ?
#
loop_
_entity_poly.entity_id
_entity_poly.type
_entity_poly.pdbx_seq_one_letter_code
_entity_poly.pdbx_strand_id
1 'polypeptide(L)'
;KVAFLSYSTFGSGKGEDVDKMRNAARKAQEKYPELPIAGEMQFDAAVSPRVARTKCPDSEIAGHANTFIFPDINAGNIGYKIAQRLGNFEAYGPILLGLNAPINDLSRGCNASEVYSMAIITAALA
;
A
#
# COMPACT_ATOMS: atom_id res chain seq x y z
N LYS A 1 4.32 -7.97 5.00
CA LYS A 1 5.28 -6.88 5.28
C LYS A 1 4.72 -5.57 4.78
N VAL A 2 4.55 -4.60 5.67
CA VAL A 2 3.84 -3.34 5.41
C VAL A 2 4.84 -2.20 5.25
N ALA A 3 4.76 -1.50 4.11
CA ALA A 3 5.55 -0.31 3.83
C ALA A 3 4.67 0.94 3.79
N PHE A 4 5.03 1.96 4.57
CA PHE A 4 4.43 3.28 4.52
C PHE A 4 5.17 4.12 3.48
N LEU A 5 4.49 4.43 2.38
CA LEU A 5 5.11 5.02 1.19
C LEU A 5 5.25 6.53 1.29
N SER A 6 6.35 7.02 0.75
CA SER A 6 6.69 8.44 0.62
C SER A 6 7.64 8.64 -0.56
N TYR A 7 7.89 9.87 -0.94
CA TYR A 7 9.04 10.20 -1.80
C TYR A 7 10.38 10.19 -1.03
N SER A 8 10.34 10.02 0.29
CA SER A 8 11.48 9.90 1.19
C SER A 8 11.68 8.44 1.62
N THR A 9 12.93 8.06 1.89
CA THR A 9 13.30 6.80 2.53
C THR A 9 14.11 7.11 3.78
N PHE A 10 13.56 6.83 4.96
CA PHE A 10 14.17 7.01 6.28
C PHE A 10 14.90 8.36 6.44
N GLY A 11 14.21 9.45 6.11
CA GLY A 11 14.69 10.81 6.28
C GLY A 11 15.51 11.38 5.12
N SER A 12 15.55 10.72 3.96
CA SER A 12 16.23 11.24 2.77
C SER A 12 15.57 12.51 2.22
N GLY A 13 14.28 12.70 2.46
CA GLY A 13 13.51 13.90 2.14
C GLY A 13 12.98 14.59 3.38
N LYS A 14 12.47 15.81 3.21
CA LYS A 14 11.86 16.62 4.27
C LYS A 14 10.57 17.26 3.76
N GLY A 15 9.59 17.43 4.65
CA GLY A 15 8.31 18.07 4.36
C GLY A 15 7.16 17.45 5.13
N GLU A 16 6.01 18.12 5.13
CA GLU A 16 4.83 17.70 5.88
C GLU A 16 4.33 16.31 5.50
N ASP A 17 4.37 15.97 4.21
CA ASP A 17 3.96 14.64 3.72
C ASP A 17 4.92 13.54 4.19
N VAL A 18 6.23 13.83 4.28
CA VAL A 18 7.22 12.90 4.85
C VAL A 18 6.95 12.68 6.33
N ASP A 19 6.73 13.76 7.08
CA ASP A 19 6.45 13.70 8.51
C ASP A 19 5.13 12.97 8.80
N LYS A 20 4.11 13.19 7.97
CA LYS A 20 2.84 12.44 8.03
C LYS A 20 3.08 10.93 7.93
N MET A 21 3.80 10.47 6.91
CA MET A 21 4.01 9.04 6.69
C MET A 21 4.95 8.41 7.72
N ARG A 22 5.99 9.13 8.14
CA ARG A 22 6.87 8.71 9.24
C ARG A 22 6.11 8.53 10.55
N ASN A 23 5.29 9.52 10.90
CA ASN A 23 4.48 9.47 12.12
C ASN A 23 3.40 8.38 12.05
N ALA A 24 2.81 8.15 10.88
CA ALA A 24 1.85 7.09 10.69
C ALA A 24 2.49 5.70 10.86
N ALA A 25 3.67 5.48 10.26
CA ALA A 25 4.42 4.24 10.43
C ALA A 25 4.78 3.98 11.90
N ARG A 26 5.32 5.00 12.60
CA ARG A 26 5.66 4.90 14.02
C ARG A 26 4.43 4.56 14.88
N LYS A 27 3.31 5.24 14.69
CA LYS A 27 2.07 4.94 15.44
C LYS A 27 1.54 3.53 15.16
N ALA A 28 1.67 3.05 13.91
CA ALA A 28 1.28 1.69 13.57
C ALA A 28 2.18 0.65 14.25
N GLN A 29 3.48 0.86 14.27
CA GLN A 29 4.45 0.00 14.97
C GLN A 29 4.20 -0.04 16.48
N GLU A 30 3.91 1.12 17.10
CA GLU A 30 3.58 1.21 18.53
C GLU A 30 2.28 0.46 18.87
N LYS A 31 1.28 0.53 17.98
CA LYS A 31 -0.02 -0.10 18.19
C LYS A 31 -0.03 -1.60 17.87
N TYR A 32 0.78 -2.03 16.92
CA TYR A 32 0.83 -3.40 16.41
C TYR A 32 2.28 -3.89 16.31
N PRO A 33 2.97 -4.06 17.45
CA PRO A 33 4.39 -4.40 17.49
C PRO A 33 4.70 -5.79 16.88
N GLU A 34 3.69 -6.65 16.78
CA GLU A 34 3.80 -7.98 16.17
C GLU A 34 3.81 -7.95 14.63
N LEU A 35 3.40 -6.84 14.01
CA LEU A 35 3.36 -6.72 12.57
C LEU A 35 4.68 -6.16 12.01
N PRO A 36 5.18 -6.73 10.91
CA PRO A 36 6.38 -6.23 10.24
C PRO A 36 6.05 -4.96 9.43
N ILE A 37 6.14 -3.81 10.08
CA ILE A 37 5.82 -2.49 9.54
C ILE A 37 7.09 -1.65 9.44
N ALA A 38 7.30 -0.96 8.31
CA ALA A 38 8.39 0.00 8.13
C ALA A 38 7.95 1.22 7.30
N GLY A 39 8.65 2.31 7.45
CA GLY A 39 8.46 3.57 6.72
C GLY A 39 8.95 4.77 7.52
N GLU A 40 9.01 5.89 6.90
CA GLU A 40 8.60 6.15 5.50
C GLU A 40 9.65 5.61 4.52
N MET A 41 9.21 5.10 3.38
CA MET A 41 10.13 4.69 2.33
C MET A 41 9.55 4.87 0.92
N GLN A 42 10.43 5.02 -0.06
CA GLN A 42 10.06 5.07 -1.47
C GLN A 42 9.61 3.69 -1.96
N PHE A 43 8.74 3.66 -2.97
CA PHE A 43 8.19 2.42 -3.51
C PHE A 43 9.29 1.47 -4.06
N ASP A 44 10.29 2.01 -4.75
CA ASP A 44 11.41 1.22 -5.26
C ASP A 44 12.22 0.56 -4.14
N ALA A 45 12.42 1.26 -3.03
CA ALA A 45 13.06 0.71 -1.85
C ALA A 45 12.19 -0.37 -1.17
N ALA A 46 10.87 -0.22 -1.20
CA ALA A 46 9.94 -1.18 -0.62
C ALA A 46 9.92 -2.53 -1.35
N VAL A 47 10.05 -2.52 -2.71
CA VAL A 47 9.85 -3.73 -3.53
C VAL A 47 11.12 -4.32 -4.13
N SER A 48 12.20 -3.55 -4.26
CA SER A 48 13.43 -4.01 -4.90
C SER A 48 14.52 -4.34 -3.89
N PRO A 49 14.91 -5.62 -3.73
CA PRO A 49 16.00 -6.00 -2.84
C PRO A 49 17.34 -5.30 -3.17
N ARG A 50 17.58 -5.01 -4.46
CA ARG A 50 18.78 -4.30 -4.89
C ARG A 50 18.77 -2.85 -4.39
N VAL A 51 17.65 -2.16 -4.53
CA VAL A 51 17.50 -0.77 -4.06
C VAL A 51 17.54 -0.71 -2.54
N ALA A 52 16.85 -1.63 -1.87
CA ALA A 52 16.84 -1.74 -0.42
C ALA A 52 18.23 -1.87 0.18
N ARG A 53 19.08 -2.72 -0.39
CA ARG A 53 20.49 -2.86 0.07
C ARG A 53 21.27 -1.55 0.03
N THR A 54 20.94 -0.65 -0.86
CA THR A 54 21.62 0.65 -0.99
C THR A 54 21.01 1.72 -0.10
N LYS A 55 19.67 1.80 -0.06
CA LYS A 55 18.94 2.89 0.63
C LYS A 55 18.63 2.60 2.10
N CYS A 56 18.48 1.34 2.47
CA CYS A 56 18.03 0.89 3.79
C CYS A 56 18.54 -0.52 4.14
N PRO A 57 19.88 -0.70 4.23
CA PRO A 57 20.51 -2.02 4.40
C PRO A 57 20.07 -2.76 5.68
N ASP A 58 19.69 -2.02 6.71
CA ASP A 58 19.31 -2.58 8.02
C ASP A 58 17.82 -2.93 8.13
N SER A 59 17.03 -2.73 7.06
CA SER A 59 15.61 -3.02 7.09
C SER A 59 15.28 -4.41 6.56
N GLU A 60 14.68 -5.26 7.41
CA GLU A 60 14.18 -6.59 7.02
C GLU A 60 12.91 -6.54 6.15
N ILE A 61 12.28 -5.37 6.04
CA ILE A 61 11.02 -5.16 5.32
C ILE A 61 11.28 -4.60 3.93
N ALA A 62 12.23 -3.69 3.81
CA ALA A 62 12.61 -3.09 2.53
C ALA A 62 13.05 -4.14 1.52
N GLY A 63 12.62 -3.98 0.28
CA GLY A 63 12.86 -4.94 -0.80
C GLY A 63 11.93 -6.16 -0.79
N HIS A 64 11.10 -6.31 0.25
CA HIS A 64 10.23 -7.48 0.46
C HIS A 64 8.80 -7.11 0.90
N ALA A 65 8.44 -5.84 0.84
CA ALA A 65 7.10 -5.39 1.20
C ALA A 65 6.05 -5.93 0.21
N ASN A 66 4.89 -6.31 0.73
CA ASN A 66 3.74 -6.82 -0.03
C ASN A 66 2.43 -6.10 0.32
N THR A 67 2.50 -5.12 1.21
CA THR A 67 1.38 -4.25 1.59
C THR A 67 1.89 -2.81 1.61
N PHE A 68 1.18 -1.90 0.95
CA PHE A 68 1.63 -0.54 0.74
C PHE A 68 0.59 0.47 1.25
N ILE A 69 0.99 1.33 2.18
CA ILE A 69 0.17 2.42 2.68
C ILE A 69 0.56 3.69 1.93
N PHE A 70 -0.35 4.18 1.13
CA PHE A 70 -0.16 5.40 0.36
C PHE A 70 -0.43 6.66 1.21
N PRO A 71 0.24 7.79 0.92
CA PRO A 71 0.10 9.02 1.71
C PRO A 71 -1.28 9.67 1.63
N ASP A 72 -1.97 9.47 0.51
CA ASP A 72 -3.31 9.99 0.25
C ASP A 72 -4.00 9.24 -0.89
N ILE A 73 -5.27 9.56 -1.09
CA ILE A 73 -6.11 8.90 -2.09
C ILE A 73 -5.65 9.20 -3.55
N ASN A 74 -5.04 10.35 -3.81
CA ASN A 74 -4.55 10.66 -5.16
C ASN A 74 -3.40 9.74 -5.53
N ALA A 75 -2.40 9.63 -4.65
CA ALA A 75 -1.27 8.75 -4.84
C ALA A 75 -1.72 7.27 -4.99
N GLY A 76 -2.61 6.81 -4.12
CA GLY A 76 -3.14 5.46 -4.17
C GLY A 76 -3.95 5.19 -5.45
N ASN A 77 -4.87 6.09 -5.80
CA ASN A 77 -5.72 5.92 -6.97
C ASN A 77 -4.93 5.95 -8.28
N ILE A 78 -3.99 6.88 -8.42
CA ILE A 78 -3.12 6.97 -9.59
C ILE A 78 -2.22 5.73 -9.66
N GLY A 79 -1.59 5.35 -8.54
CA GLY A 79 -0.64 4.23 -8.46
C GLY A 79 -1.26 2.90 -8.90
N TYR A 80 -2.41 2.51 -8.34
CA TYR A 80 -3.03 1.25 -8.72
C TYR A 80 -3.50 1.22 -10.18
N LYS A 81 -4.00 2.36 -10.70
CA LYS A 81 -4.42 2.46 -12.11
C LYS A 81 -3.25 2.35 -13.07
N ILE A 82 -2.09 2.93 -12.75
CA ILE A 82 -0.87 2.76 -13.54
C ILE A 82 -0.45 1.29 -13.55
N ALA A 83 -0.41 0.64 -12.39
CA ALA A 83 -0.07 -0.77 -12.28
C ALA A 83 -1.04 -1.64 -13.12
N GLN A 84 -2.34 -1.42 -12.98
CA GLN A 84 -3.36 -2.15 -13.74
C GLN A 84 -3.23 -1.94 -15.24
N ARG A 85 -3.17 -0.68 -15.70
CA ARG A 85 -3.29 -0.34 -17.13
C ARG A 85 -1.98 -0.48 -17.91
N LEU A 86 -0.86 -0.20 -17.29
CA LEU A 86 0.47 -0.28 -17.91
C LEU A 86 1.29 -1.48 -17.44
N GLY A 87 1.11 -1.90 -16.18
CA GLY A 87 1.81 -3.03 -15.60
C GLY A 87 1.13 -4.38 -15.83
N ASN A 88 -0.06 -4.40 -16.41
CA ASN A 88 -0.86 -5.60 -16.66
C ASN A 88 -1.18 -6.41 -15.39
N PHE A 89 -1.33 -5.70 -14.25
CA PHE A 89 -1.79 -6.29 -13.01
C PHE A 89 -3.31 -6.39 -12.99
N GLU A 90 -3.83 -7.43 -12.36
CA GLU A 90 -5.24 -7.50 -12.01
C GLU A 90 -5.53 -6.56 -10.83
N ALA A 91 -6.68 -5.90 -10.84
CA ALA A 91 -7.11 -5.00 -9.77
C ALA A 91 -8.49 -5.41 -9.25
N TYR A 92 -8.55 -5.70 -7.95
CA TYR A 92 -9.77 -6.06 -7.24
C TYR A 92 -10.02 -5.03 -6.14
N GLY A 93 -11.06 -4.23 -6.30
CA GLY A 93 -11.39 -3.16 -5.35
C GLY A 93 -12.22 -2.03 -5.99
N PRO A 94 -12.54 -1.01 -5.18
CA PRO A 94 -12.13 -0.83 -3.77
C PRO A 94 -12.84 -1.78 -2.80
N ILE A 95 -12.09 -2.26 -1.80
CA ILE A 95 -12.61 -3.03 -0.68
C ILE A 95 -12.74 -2.07 0.51
N LEU A 96 -13.96 -1.88 1.01
CA LEU A 96 -14.24 -0.98 2.12
C LEU A 96 -14.03 -1.70 3.45
N LEU A 97 -13.17 -1.15 4.29
CA LEU A 97 -12.86 -1.70 5.61
C LEU A 97 -13.57 -0.91 6.72
N GLY A 98 -13.82 -1.57 7.85
CA GLY A 98 -14.40 -0.94 9.04
C GLY A 98 -15.92 -0.75 9.01
N LEU A 99 -16.61 -1.39 8.09
CA LEU A 99 -18.08 -1.44 8.03
C LEU A 99 -18.60 -2.62 8.86
N ASN A 100 -19.87 -2.52 9.33
CA ASN A 100 -20.53 -3.58 10.08
C ASN A 100 -20.91 -4.80 9.23
N ALA A 101 -20.91 -4.65 7.92
CA ALA A 101 -21.13 -5.72 6.95
C ALA A 101 -20.27 -5.46 5.71
N PRO A 102 -19.88 -6.49 4.96
CA PRO A 102 -19.08 -6.33 3.75
C PRO A 102 -19.90 -5.69 2.63
N ILE A 103 -19.57 -4.46 2.33
CA ILE A 103 -20.12 -3.68 1.21
C ILE A 103 -18.93 -3.11 0.46
N ASN A 104 -18.82 -3.44 -0.81
CA ASN A 104 -17.73 -2.97 -1.67
C ASN A 104 -18.28 -2.21 -2.87
N ASP A 105 -17.46 -1.31 -3.41
CA ASP A 105 -17.79 -0.53 -4.59
C ASP A 105 -17.07 -1.12 -5.83
N LEU A 106 -17.51 -0.68 -7.00
CA LEU A 106 -16.90 -1.03 -8.28
C LEU A 106 -16.61 0.23 -9.09
N SER A 107 -15.49 0.23 -9.79
CA SER A 107 -15.18 1.28 -10.75
C SER A 107 -16.25 1.29 -11.86
N ARG A 108 -16.65 2.48 -12.31
CA ARG A 108 -17.52 2.65 -13.50
C ARG A 108 -16.92 2.07 -14.79
N GLY A 109 -15.61 1.83 -14.80
CA GLY A 109 -14.90 1.17 -15.91
C GLY A 109 -14.64 -0.31 -15.69
N CYS A 110 -15.31 -0.98 -14.74
CA CYS A 110 -15.14 -2.41 -14.49
C CYS A 110 -15.75 -3.26 -15.61
N ASN A 111 -15.18 -4.44 -15.78
CA ASN A 111 -15.68 -5.48 -16.68
C ASN A 111 -16.41 -6.59 -15.91
N ALA A 112 -17.03 -7.52 -16.62
CA ALA A 112 -17.81 -8.60 -16.01
C ALA A 112 -16.96 -9.52 -15.10
N SER A 113 -15.68 -9.76 -15.43
CA SER A 113 -14.78 -10.56 -14.61
C SER A 113 -14.45 -9.86 -13.28
N GLU A 114 -14.25 -8.56 -13.30
CA GLU A 114 -14.03 -7.76 -12.09
C GLU A 114 -15.27 -7.78 -11.18
N VAL A 115 -16.48 -7.66 -11.74
CA VAL A 115 -17.75 -7.79 -10.98
C VAL A 115 -17.86 -9.16 -10.34
N TYR A 116 -17.59 -10.23 -11.09
CA TYR A 116 -17.63 -11.60 -10.58
C TYR A 116 -16.63 -11.82 -9.45
N SER A 117 -15.39 -11.38 -9.61
CA SER A 117 -14.36 -11.50 -8.59
C SER A 117 -14.70 -10.72 -7.33
N MET A 118 -15.22 -9.49 -7.47
CA MET A 118 -15.65 -8.69 -6.33
C MET A 118 -16.84 -9.28 -5.58
N ALA A 119 -17.77 -9.94 -6.27
CA ALA A 119 -18.87 -10.65 -5.62
C ALA A 119 -18.35 -11.81 -4.74
N ILE A 120 -17.37 -12.59 -5.24
CA ILE A 120 -16.73 -13.66 -4.47
C ILE A 120 -15.99 -13.09 -3.26
N ILE A 121 -15.18 -12.05 -3.46
CA ILE A 121 -14.43 -11.40 -2.37
C ILE A 121 -15.39 -10.87 -1.30
N THR A 122 -16.47 -10.19 -1.70
CA THR A 122 -17.46 -9.65 -0.76
C THR A 122 -18.14 -10.77 0.03
N ALA A 123 -18.51 -11.86 -0.61
CA ALA A 123 -19.08 -13.02 0.06
C ALA A 123 -18.10 -13.71 1.02
N ALA A 124 -16.82 -13.74 0.68
CA ALA A 124 -15.78 -14.31 1.56
C ALA A 124 -15.46 -13.45 2.79
N LEU A 125 -15.84 -12.18 2.78
CA LEU A 125 -15.68 -11.25 3.91
C LEU A 125 -16.90 -11.23 4.85
N ALA A 126 -18.02 -11.88 4.45
CA ALA A 126 -19.23 -11.98 5.25
C ALA A 126 -19.11 -13.08 6.30
#